data_7a2727c9c4affb18814804de69505ecd
#
_entry.id   7a2727c9c4affb18814804de69505ecd
#
_cell.length_a   1.000
_cell.length_b   1.000
_cell.length_c   1.000
_cell.angle_alpha   90.00
_cell.angle_beta   90.00
_cell.angle_gamma   90.00
#
_symmetry.space_group_name_H-M   'P 1'
#
loop_
_entity.id
_entity.type
_entity.pdbx_description
1 polymer ?
#
loop_
_entity_poly.entity_id
_entity_poly.type
_entity_poly.pdbx_seq_one_letter_code
_entity_poly.pdbx_strand_id
1 'polypeptide(L)'
;MADKKDDKKPKLKLVSNNKSKAQIPRVKDQAITFKQSEFARYITEGQTSSQAYKLAYEPSETATVKSIHEMACRVLANVKVQAKIKALQYIISEDNKLRAVRREEYVLKKLTEEVEQGDQASNRLKALHLLGQTVQM
;
A
#
# COMPACT_ATOMS: atom_id res chain seq x y z
N MET A 1 36.03 -3.50 -61.98
CA MET A 1 35.82 -4.37 -60.82
C MET A 1 35.49 -3.47 -59.63
N ALA A 2 34.23 -3.44 -59.22
CA ALA A 2 33.73 -2.55 -58.16
C ALA A 2 33.59 -3.34 -56.87
N ASP A 3 34.44 -3.02 -55.87
CA ASP A 3 34.32 -3.54 -54.51
C ASP A 3 33.13 -2.90 -53.78
N LYS A 4 32.12 -3.70 -53.50
CA LYS A 4 31.01 -3.34 -52.66
C LYS A 4 31.47 -3.44 -51.19
N LYS A 5 31.73 -2.30 -50.56
CA LYS A 5 31.83 -2.20 -49.09
C LYS A 5 30.42 -2.30 -48.48
N ASP A 6 30.16 -3.40 -47.84
CA ASP A 6 28.99 -3.58 -46.94
C ASP A 6 29.15 -2.74 -45.70
N ASP A 7 28.46 -1.60 -45.66
CA ASP A 7 28.28 -0.79 -44.46
C ASP A 7 27.28 -1.47 -43.50
N LYS A 8 27.79 -2.36 -42.64
CA LYS A 8 27.04 -2.97 -41.58
C LYS A 8 26.92 -1.97 -40.42
N LYS A 9 25.87 -1.12 -40.45
CA LYS A 9 25.49 -0.27 -39.29
C LYS A 9 25.22 -1.14 -38.06
N PRO A 10 25.81 -0.85 -36.90
CA PRO A 10 25.53 -1.58 -35.68
C PRO A 10 24.10 -1.27 -35.23
N LYS A 11 23.26 -2.31 -35.15
CA LYS A 11 21.92 -2.22 -34.55
C LYS A 11 22.07 -1.95 -33.05
N LEU A 12 21.79 -0.73 -32.63
CA LEU A 12 21.61 -0.36 -31.25
C LEU A 12 20.49 -1.23 -30.66
N LYS A 13 20.87 -2.19 -29.84
CA LYS A 13 19.91 -2.92 -28.98
C LYS A 13 19.40 -1.94 -27.93
N LEU A 14 18.17 -1.51 -28.07
CA LEU A 14 17.41 -0.86 -27.00
C LEU A 14 17.41 -1.81 -25.81
N VAL A 15 18.24 -1.51 -24.82
CA VAL A 15 18.14 -2.13 -23.49
C VAL A 15 16.84 -1.61 -22.91
N SER A 16 15.81 -2.42 -23.00
CA SER A 16 14.55 -2.21 -22.30
C SER A 16 14.85 -2.20 -20.81
N ASN A 17 14.96 -1.00 -20.23
CA ASN A 17 14.99 -0.78 -18.81
C ASN A 17 13.65 -1.23 -18.24
N ASN A 18 13.55 -2.51 -17.95
CA ASN A 18 12.44 -3.10 -17.24
C ASN A 18 12.56 -2.67 -15.76
N LYS A 19 12.26 -1.38 -15.51
CA LYS A 19 11.93 -0.95 -14.15
C LYS A 19 10.79 -1.86 -13.71
N SER A 20 11.10 -2.76 -12.82
CA SER A 20 10.15 -3.63 -12.16
C SER A 20 9.01 -2.76 -11.60
N LYS A 21 7.95 -2.59 -12.40
CA LYS A 21 6.66 -2.14 -11.89
C LYS A 21 6.32 -3.14 -10.80
N ALA A 22 6.25 -2.68 -9.57
CA ALA A 22 5.74 -3.47 -8.47
C ALA A 22 4.42 -4.08 -8.96
N GLN A 23 4.46 -5.37 -9.29
CA GLN A 23 3.27 -6.05 -9.79
C GLN A 23 2.35 -6.17 -8.61
N ILE A 24 1.25 -5.41 -8.65
CA ILE A 24 0.09 -5.72 -7.82
C ILE A 24 -0.18 -7.20 -8.06
N PRO A 25 -0.12 -8.05 -7.03
CA PRO A 25 -0.38 -9.46 -7.20
C PRO A 25 -1.81 -9.59 -7.78
N ARG A 26 -1.90 -9.88 -9.08
CA ARG A 26 -3.17 -10.18 -9.71
C ARG A 26 -3.65 -11.47 -9.08
N VAL A 27 -4.56 -11.33 -8.12
CA VAL A 27 -5.34 -12.46 -7.65
C VAL A 27 -6.10 -12.94 -8.88
N LYS A 28 -5.60 -14.04 -9.51
CA LYS A 28 -6.38 -14.71 -10.54
C LYS A 28 -7.77 -14.91 -9.96
N ASP A 29 -8.81 -14.47 -10.66
CA ASP A 29 -10.22 -14.50 -10.26
C ASP A 29 -10.70 -15.95 -10.08
N GLN A 30 -10.11 -16.66 -9.14
CA GLN A 30 -10.69 -17.85 -8.59
C GLN A 30 -11.74 -17.38 -7.60
N ALA A 31 -13.00 -17.62 -7.92
CA ALA A 31 -14.15 -17.12 -7.21
C ALA A 31 -13.99 -17.28 -5.68
N ILE A 32 -13.60 -16.18 -5.04
CA ILE A 32 -13.66 -16.05 -3.58
C ILE A 32 -15.11 -15.77 -3.23
N THR A 33 -15.67 -16.45 -2.24
CA THR A 33 -17.04 -16.19 -1.83
C THR A 33 -17.16 -14.83 -1.17
N PHE A 34 -18.35 -14.24 -1.20
CA PHE A 34 -18.61 -12.96 -0.53
C PHE A 34 -18.19 -12.99 0.94
N LYS A 35 -18.59 -14.03 1.67
CA LYS A 35 -18.23 -14.22 3.09
C LYS A 35 -16.71 -14.31 3.32
N GLN A 36 -15.98 -14.96 2.43
CA GLN A 36 -14.52 -15.01 2.50
C GLN A 36 -13.88 -13.63 2.22
N SER A 37 -14.45 -12.86 1.30
CA SER A 37 -13.99 -11.49 1.01
C SER A 37 -14.23 -10.57 2.21
N GLU A 38 -15.40 -10.63 2.84
CA GLU A 38 -15.70 -9.88 4.05
C GLU A 38 -14.79 -10.28 5.21
N PHE A 39 -14.54 -11.57 5.40
CA PHE A 39 -13.59 -12.05 6.39
C PHE A 39 -12.19 -11.46 6.16
N ALA A 40 -11.70 -11.46 4.92
CA ALA A 40 -10.41 -10.86 4.58
C ALA A 40 -10.38 -9.35 4.89
N ARG A 41 -11.49 -8.64 4.64
CA ARG A 41 -11.62 -7.21 4.96
C ARG A 41 -11.53 -6.97 6.47
N TYR A 42 -12.29 -7.71 7.29
CA TYR A 42 -12.24 -7.57 8.75
C TYR A 42 -10.86 -7.86 9.33
N ILE A 43 -10.13 -8.85 8.78
CA ILE A 43 -8.74 -9.12 9.18
C ILE A 43 -7.84 -7.91 8.86
N THR A 44 -8.00 -7.28 7.70
CA THR A 44 -7.18 -6.11 7.33
C THR A 44 -7.54 -4.85 8.12
N GLU A 45 -8.76 -4.77 8.66
CA GLU A 45 -9.20 -3.72 9.59
C GLU A 45 -8.68 -3.92 11.03
N GLY A 46 -7.96 -5.04 11.28
CA GLY A 46 -7.33 -5.32 12.58
C GLY A 46 -8.18 -6.18 13.52
N GLN A 47 -9.27 -6.79 13.05
CA GLN A 47 -10.06 -7.70 13.85
C GLN A 47 -9.33 -9.02 14.07
N THR A 48 -9.58 -9.67 15.22
CA THR A 48 -9.09 -11.03 15.43
C THR A 48 -9.78 -12.03 14.50
N SER A 49 -9.13 -13.15 14.19
CA SER A 49 -9.70 -14.16 13.29
C SER A 49 -11.08 -14.66 13.74
N SER A 50 -11.28 -14.84 15.04
CA SER A 50 -12.58 -15.26 15.60
C SER A 50 -13.65 -14.18 15.47
N GLN A 51 -13.31 -12.91 15.67
CA GLN A 51 -14.24 -11.79 15.48
C GLN A 51 -14.58 -11.59 14.00
N ALA A 52 -13.57 -11.62 13.13
CA ALA A 52 -13.77 -11.55 11.68
C ALA A 52 -14.68 -12.68 11.17
N TYR A 53 -14.52 -13.88 11.72
CA TYR A 53 -15.40 -14.99 11.38
C TYR A 53 -16.85 -14.76 11.84
N LYS A 54 -17.05 -14.29 13.06
CA LYS A 54 -18.41 -13.97 13.58
C LYS A 54 -19.11 -12.93 12.71
N LEU A 55 -18.39 -11.88 12.31
CA LEU A 55 -18.95 -10.78 11.49
C LEU A 55 -19.24 -11.20 10.05
N ALA A 56 -18.39 -12.05 9.45
CA ALA A 56 -18.53 -12.44 8.05
C ALA A 56 -19.48 -13.63 7.82
N TYR A 57 -19.55 -14.55 8.78
CA TYR A 57 -20.27 -15.82 8.62
C TYR A 57 -21.54 -15.92 9.45
N GLU A 58 -21.70 -15.06 10.48
CA GLU A 58 -22.86 -15.04 11.37
C GLU A 58 -23.20 -16.44 11.89
N PRO A 59 -22.29 -17.09 12.65
CA PRO A 59 -22.52 -18.43 13.17
C PRO A 59 -23.73 -18.46 14.11
N SER A 60 -24.38 -19.62 14.24
CA SER A 60 -25.52 -19.78 15.15
C SER A 60 -25.14 -19.42 16.59
N GLU A 61 -26.10 -18.96 17.39
CA GLU A 61 -25.91 -18.62 18.81
C GLU A 61 -25.42 -19.79 19.65
N THR A 62 -25.70 -21.01 19.20
CA THR A 62 -25.26 -22.26 19.86
C THR A 62 -23.81 -22.64 19.54
N ALA A 63 -23.14 -21.91 18.63
CA ALA A 63 -21.75 -22.22 18.27
C ALA A 63 -20.79 -21.92 19.43
N THR A 64 -20.00 -22.92 19.83
CA THR A 64 -19.01 -22.75 20.88
C THR A 64 -17.85 -21.86 20.43
N VAL A 65 -17.22 -21.15 21.36
CA VAL A 65 -16.05 -20.32 21.10
C VAL A 65 -14.93 -21.11 20.43
N LYS A 66 -14.74 -22.36 20.85
CA LYS A 66 -13.74 -23.28 20.27
C LYS A 66 -14.05 -23.60 18.80
N SER A 67 -15.31 -23.92 18.49
CA SER A 67 -15.73 -24.18 17.10
C SER A 67 -15.53 -22.96 16.20
N ILE A 68 -15.89 -21.78 16.67
CA ILE A 68 -15.69 -20.51 15.94
C ILE A 68 -14.20 -20.29 15.66
N HIS A 69 -13.34 -20.50 16.65
CA HIS A 69 -11.90 -20.35 16.48
C HIS A 69 -11.34 -21.34 15.45
N GLU A 70 -11.72 -22.61 15.51
CA GLU A 70 -11.28 -23.62 14.55
C GLU A 70 -11.72 -23.29 13.12
N MET A 71 -12.96 -22.86 12.94
CA MET A 71 -13.47 -22.46 11.63
C MET A 71 -12.78 -21.20 11.11
N ALA A 72 -12.54 -20.23 11.97
CA ALA A 72 -11.79 -19.02 11.62
C ALA A 72 -10.36 -19.36 11.15
N CYS A 73 -9.67 -20.27 11.85
CA CYS A 73 -8.35 -20.74 11.45
C CYS A 73 -8.37 -21.44 10.08
N ARG A 74 -9.40 -22.27 9.81
CA ARG A 74 -9.56 -22.92 8.49
C ARG A 74 -9.78 -21.90 7.37
N VAL A 75 -10.61 -20.90 7.59
CA VAL A 75 -10.84 -19.84 6.60
C VAL A 75 -9.57 -19.03 6.39
N LEU A 76 -8.85 -18.69 7.46
CA LEU A 76 -7.60 -17.95 7.38
C LEU A 76 -6.50 -18.73 6.65
N ALA A 77 -6.45 -20.07 6.79
CA ALA A 77 -5.50 -20.93 6.09
C ALA A 77 -5.80 -21.08 4.59
N ASN A 78 -6.97 -20.64 4.12
CA ASN A 78 -7.32 -20.72 2.72
C ASN A 78 -6.45 -19.78 1.87
N VAL A 79 -5.75 -20.35 0.88
CA VAL A 79 -4.82 -19.61 0.01
C VAL A 79 -5.48 -18.41 -0.67
N LYS A 80 -6.74 -18.54 -1.09
CA LYS A 80 -7.49 -17.46 -1.75
C LYS A 80 -7.75 -16.29 -0.79
N VAL A 81 -8.11 -16.60 0.45
CA VAL A 81 -8.32 -15.61 1.51
C VAL A 81 -7.01 -14.90 1.86
N GLN A 82 -5.92 -15.63 2.00
CA GLN A 82 -4.60 -15.04 2.25
C GLN A 82 -4.15 -14.12 1.10
N ALA A 83 -4.37 -14.54 -0.15
CA ALA A 83 -4.06 -13.70 -1.30
C ALA A 83 -4.88 -12.40 -1.29
N LYS A 84 -6.17 -12.47 -0.92
CA LYS A 84 -7.03 -11.29 -0.78
C LYS A 84 -6.57 -10.36 0.34
N ILE A 85 -6.21 -10.92 1.50
CA ILE A 85 -5.67 -10.14 2.63
C ILE A 85 -4.40 -9.38 2.21
N LYS A 86 -3.44 -10.05 1.55
CA LYS A 86 -2.22 -9.42 1.05
C LYS A 86 -2.50 -8.30 0.06
N ALA A 87 -3.45 -8.51 -0.87
CA ALA A 87 -3.84 -7.49 -1.82
C ALA A 87 -4.45 -6.25 -1.13
N LEU A 88 -5.32 -6.44 -0.14
CA LEU A 88 -5.91 -5.35 0.64
C LEU A 88 -4.85 -4.61 1.46
N GLN A 89 -3.95 -5.32 2.13
CA GLN A 89 -2.84 -4.73 2.88
C GLN A 89 -1.92 -3.89 1.99
N TYR A 90 -1.65 -4.35 0.77
CA TYR A 90 -0.88 -3.58 -0.20
C TYR A 90 -1.57 -2.25 -0.54
N ILE A 91 -2.86 -2.27 -0.85
CA ILE A 91 -3.65 -1.06 -1.16
C ILE A 91 -3.61 -0.08 0.01
N ILE A 92 -3.82 -0.57 1.24
CA ILE A 92 -3.79 0.26 2.45
C ILE A 92 -2.39 0.88 2.65
N SER A 93 -1.32 0.11 2.41
CA SER A 93 0.05 0.61 2.56
C SER A 93 0.35 1.72 1.56
N GLU A 94 -0.07 1.58 0.30
CA GLU A 94 0.10 2.62 -0.73
C GLU A 94 -0.71 3.90 -0.39
N ASP A 95 -1.95 3.75 0.04
CA ASP A 95 -2.77 4.91 0.46
C ASP A 95 -2.14 5.63 1.67
N ASN A 96 -1.61 4.88 2.64
CA ASN A 96 -0.92 5.45 3.79
C ASN A 96 0.35 6.21 3.40
N LYS A 97 1.13 5.70 2.43
CA LYS A 97 2.30 6.43 1.88
C LYS A 97 1.89 7.75 1.24
N LEU A 98 0.86 7.72 0.40
CA LEU A 98 0.34 8.94 -0.24
C LEU A 98 -0.17 9.97 0.78
N ARG A 99 -0.83 9.50 1.84
CA ARG A 99 -1.28 10.38 2.94
C ARG A 99 -0.12 10.96 3.74
N ALA A 100 0.97 10.20 3.91
CA ALA A 100 2.18 10.70 4.57
C ALA A 100 2.81 11.83 3.76
N VAL A 101 3.03 11.62 2.45
CA VAL A 101 3.59 12.64 1.55
C VAL A 101 2.73 13.91 1.56
N ARG A 102 1.41 13.80 1.44
CA ARG A 102 0.51 14.97 1.49
C ARG A 102 0.60 15.74 2.82
N ARG A 103 0.78 15.04 3.95
CA ARG A 103 0.97 15.70 5.25
C ARG A 103 2.30 16.45 5.32
N GLU A 104 3.36 15.86 4.81
CA GLU A 104 4.68 16.51 4.73
C GLU A 104 4.60 17.77 3.87
N GLU A 105 4.04 17.68 2.67
CA GLU A 105 3.83 18.83 1.78
C GLU A 105 3.00 19.93 2.44
N TYR A 106 1.93 19.56 3.16
CA TYR A 106 1.10 20.52 3.87
C TYR A 106 1.89 21.25 4.99
N VAL A 107 2.66 20.50 5.78
CA VAL A 107 3.47 21.09 6.86
C VAL A 107 4.53 22.02 6.30
N LEU A 108 5.25 21.59 5.25
CA LEU A 108 6.27 22.42 4.59
C LEU A 108 5.66 23.70 4.02
N LYS A 109 4.51 23.61 3.37
CA LYS A 109 3.79 24.75 2.85
C LYS A 109 3.42 25.73 3.98
N LYS A 110 2.88 25.24 5.09
CA LYS A 110 2.53 26.10 6.24
C LYS A 110 3.74 26.74 6.90
N LEU A 111 4.85 26.03 7.01
CA LEU A 111 6.09 26.60 7.52
C LEU A 111 6.64 27.70 6.58
N THR A 112 6.56 27.49 5.27
CA THR A 112 6.98 28.50 4.28
C THR A 112 6.10 29.74 4.36
N GLU A 113 4.78 29.58 4.44
CA GLU A 113 3.83 30.69 4.61
C GLU A 113 4.14 31.48 5.89
N GLU A 114 4.45 30.82 7.00
CA GLU A 114 4.81 31.49 8.25
C GLU A 114 6.12 32.25 8.16
N VAL A 115 7.13 31.73 7.43
CA VAL A 115 8.38 32.45 7.19
C VAL A 115 8.17 33.73 6.37
N GLU A 116 7.30 33.66 5.36
CA GLU A 116 7.07 34.77 4.43
C GLU A 116 6.11 35.84 5.00
N GLN A 117 5.07 35.42 5.67
CA GLN A 117 3.90 36.23 6.04
C GLN A 117 3.64 36.32 7.55
N GLY A 118 4.39 35.58 8.37
CA GLY A 118 4.19 35.57 9.81
C GLY A 118 4.34 36.94 10.44
N ASP A 119 3.41 37.35 11.31
CA ASP A 119 3.40 38.67 11.97
C ASP A 119 4.53 38.85 13.00
N GLN A 120 4.93 37.73 13.65
CA GLN A 120 5.94 37.76 14.71
C GLN A 120 7.30 37.27 14.21
N ALA A 121 8.33 38.08 14.36
CA ALA A 121 9.71 37.75 13.99
C ALA A 121 10.20 36.45 14.68
N SER A 122 9.82 36.24 15.96
CA SER A 122 10.17 35.02 16.69
C SER A 122 9.59 33.75 16.05
N ASN A 123 8.34 33.79 15.57
CA ASN A 123 7.70 32.63 14.91
C ASN A 123 8.33 32.38 13.54
N ARG A 124 8.64 33.44 12.80
CA ARG A 124 9.34 33.32 11.50
C ARG A 124 10.70 32.65 11.64
N LEU A 125 11.50 33.05 12.66
CA LEU A 125 12.80 32.44 12.93
C LEU A 125 12.65 30.94 13.33
N LYS A 126 11.66 30.60 14.13
CA LYS A 126 11.38 29.19 14.49
C LYS A 126 10.97 28.35 13.27
N ALA A 127 10.08 28.89 12.43
CA ALA A 127 9.66 28.23 11.20
C ALA A 127 10.84 28.01 10.24
N LEU A 128 11.72 29.03 10.08
CA LEU A 128 12.92 28.93 9.28
C LEU A 128 13.90 27.86 9.82
N HIS A 129 14.06 27.79 11.13
CA HIS A 129 14.87 26.75 11.77
C HIS A 129 14.33 25.34 11.50
N LEU A 130 13.02 25.14 11.63
CA LEU A 130 12.36 23.85 11.35
C LEU A 130 12.50 23.46 9.87
N LEU A 131 12.33 24.40 8.94
CA LEU A 131 12.58 24.17 7.52
C LEU A 131 14.03 23.76 7.24
N GLY A 132 14.99 24.42 7.90
CA GLY A 132 16.40 24.06 7.79
C GLY A 132 16.72 22.66 8.26
N GLN A 133 16.03 22.16 9.29
CA GLN A 133 16.19 20.77 9.75
C GLN A 133 15.66 19.74 8.74
N THR A 134 14.58 20.05 8.01
CA THR A 134 14.02 19.12 7.00
C THR A 134 14.93 18.95 5.78
N VAL A 135 15.75 19.96 5.45
CA VAL A 135 16.69 19.91 4.31
C VAL A 135 17.95 19.11 4.64
N GLN A 136 18.30 18.95 5.93
CA GLN A 136 19.49 18.21 6.36
C GLN A 136 19.28 16.70 6.51
N MET A 137 18.05 16.22 6.33
CA MET A 137 17.71 14.79 6.33
C MET A 137 17.76 14.22 4.90
#